data_b3a8c732ea00b2d641ad858b279f175e
#
_entry.id   b3a8c732ea00b2d641ad858b279f175e
#
_cell.length_a   1.000
_cell.length_b   1.000
_cell.length_c   1.000
_cell.angle_alpha   90.00
_cell.angle_beta   90.00
_cell.angle_gamma   90.00
#
_symmetry.space_group_name_H-M   'P 1'
#
loop_
_entity.id
_entity.type
_entity.pdbx_description
1 polymer ?
#
loop_
_entity_poly.entity_id
_entity_poly.type
_entity_poly.pdbx_seq_one_letter_code
_entity_poly.pdbx_strand_id
1 'polypeptide(L)'
;MGELKIEYSDKKVTPFGGMKLLKNFIDKTRVIEDLKSVNLPIGFSNRAYDPINIIQGFWLAIFTGASRYIHADWLRYDTTLQTIFEIDKLPSQSTYSRFFHKFNIEKNSEIFPILQQKFLSQLDVGPLTIDLDSTVITRYGEQEGAKKGYNPKKPGRNSHHPIIAFIDQTKMIANTWMRSGNTSSLNNYDAFLNETFDICLKDKKVGLVR
;
A
#
# COMPACT_ATOMS: atom_id res chain seq x y z
N MET A 1 -37.25 -34.39 4.65
CA MET A 1 -36.29 -33.32 5.04
C MET A 1 -35.17 -34.04 5.75
N GLY A 2 -33.95 -34.04 5.20
CA GLY A 2 -32.79 -34.65 5.85
C GLY A 2 -32.41 -33.84 7.08
N GLU A 3 -32.16 -34.52 8.18
CA GLU A 3 -31.71 -33.92 9.43
C GLU A 3 -30.31 -33.37 9.26
N LEU A 4 -30.09 -32.08 9.56
CA LEU A 4 -28.79 -31.42 9.42
C LEU A 4 -27.93 -31.87 10.61
N LYS A 5 -26.92 -32.69 10.36
CA LYS A 5 -26.00 -33.16 11.40
C LYS A 5 -24.95 -32.06 11.66
N ILE A 6 -24.95 -31.50 12.86
CA ILE A 6 -23.96 -30.51 13.31
C ILE A 6 -22.88 -31.25 14.08
N GLU A 7 -21.62 -31.10 13.63
CA GLU A 7 -20.44 -31.61 14.33
C GLU A 7 -19.52 -30.44 14.70
N TYR A 8 -18.98 -30.47 15.90
CA TYR A 8 -17.97 -29.53 16.37
C TYR A 8 -16.58 -30.09 16.07
N SER A 9 -15.68 -29.22 15.67
CA SER A 9 -14.28 -29.56 15.31
C SER A 9 -13.33 -28.58 15.93
N ASP A 10 -12.19 -29.04 16.44
CA ASP A 10 -11.09 -28.24 16.94
C ASP A 10 -10.19 -27.70 15.80
N LYS A 11 -10.56 -27.96 14.53
CA LYS A 11 -9.80 -27.46 13.38
C LYS A 11 -9.89 -25.93 13.33
N LYS A 12 -8.72 -25.30 13.25
CA LYS A 12 -8.63 -23.86 13.01
C LYS A 12 -9.14 -23.54 11.60
N VAL A 13 -10.13 -22.70 11.49
CA VAL A 13 -10.73 -22.28 10.21
C VAL A 13 -10.69 -20.77 10.07
N THR A 14 -10.65 -20.29 8.85
CA THR A 14 -10.74 -18.87 8.51
C THR A 14 -11.61 -18.71 7.26
N PRO A 15 -12.45 -17.68 7.17
CA PRO A 15 -13.15 -17.33 5.93
C PRO A 15 -12.17 -16.83 4.83
N PHE A 16 -10.92 -16.55 5.19
CA PHE A 16 -9.90 -15.97 4.32
C PHE A 16 -8.80 -16.96 3.93
N GLY A 17 -9.14 -18.24 3.69
CA GLY A 17 -8.16 -19.29 3.36
C GLY A 17 -7.24 -18.95 2.17
N GLY A 18 -7.70 -18.14 1.21
CA GLY A 18 -6.92 -17.63 0.11
C GLY A 18 -5.70 -16.79 0.51
N MET A 19 -5.64 -16.29 1.74
CA MET A 19 -4.50 -15.50 2.27
C MET A 19 -3.23 -16.34 2.41
N LYS A 20 -3.32 -17.67 2.39
CA LYS A 20 -2.13 -18.53 2.26
C LYS A 20 -1.39 -18.29 0.96
N LEU A 21 -2.09 -17.98 -0.13
CA LEU A 21 -1.45 -17.62 -1.41
C LEU A 21 -0.71 -16.27 -1.30
N LEU A 22 -1.29 -15.29 -0.61
CA LEU A 22 -0.61 -14.03 -0.33
C LEU A 22 0.66 -14.26 0.50
N LYS A 23 0.60 -15.07 1.56
CA LYS A 23 1.80 -15.41 2.35
C LYS A 23 2.88 -16.06 1.49
N ASN A 24 2.51 -17.04 0.65
CA ASN A 24 3.46 -17.69 -0.27
C ASN A 24 4.07 -16.69 -1.27
N PHE A 25 3.29 -15.71 -1.75
CA PHE A 25 3.80 -14.65 -2.63
C PHE A 25 4.81 -13.75 -1.89
N ILE A 26 4.47 -13.31 -0.68
CA ILE A 26 5.35 -12.51 0.20
C ILE A 26 6.67 -13.23 0.41
N ASP A 27 6.64 -14.52 0.75
CA ASP A 27 7.83 -15.32 1.01
C ASP A 27 8.69 -15.50 -0.27
N LYS A 28 8.02 -15.80 -1.39
CA LYS A 28 8.71 -16.00 -2.69
C LYS A 28 9.39 -14.74 -3.20
N THR A 29 8.79 -13.59 -3.02
CA THR A 29 9.32 -12.29 -3.49
C THR A 29 10.35 -11.69 -2.54
N ARG A 30 10.54 -12.25 -1.34
CA ARG A 30 11.44 -11.75 -0.30
C ARG A 30 11.20 -10.29 0.10
N VAL A 31 9.99 -9.80 -0.11
CA VAL A 31 9.64 -8.40 0.19
C VAL A 31 9.85 -8.03 1.66
N ILE A 32 9.82 -9.01 2.56
CA ILE A 32 10.12 -8.81 4.00
C ILE A 32 11.58 -8.45 4.22
N GLU A 33 12.52 -9.09 3.51
CA GLU A 33 13.94 -8.75 3.58
C GLU A 33 14.17 -7.32 3.05
N ASP A 34 13.47 -6.95 1.98
CA ASP A 34 13.53 -5.59 1.44
C ASP A 34 13.03 -4.56 2.45
N LEU A 35 11.90 -4.82 3.11
CA LEU A 35 11.39 -3.97 4.17
C LEU A 35 12.34 -3.86 5.37
N LYS A 36 13.02 -4.94 5.75
CA LYS A 36 14.02 -4.93 6.82
C LYS A 36 15.27 -4.14 6.47
N SER A 37 15.55 -3.95 5.18
CA SER A 37 16.73 -3.22 4.72
C SER A 37 16.55 -1.71 4.72
N VAL A 38 15.35 -1.19 4.94
CA VAL A 38 15.05 0.24 5.02
C VAL A 38 14.74 0.65 6.46
N ASN A 39 14.95 1.93 6.76
CA ASN A 39 14.80 2.48 8.10
C ASN A 39 13.31 2.79 8.43
N LEU A 40 12.52 1.75 8.64
CA LEU A 40 11.11 1.89 9.03
C LEU A 40 10.95 2.56 10.40
N PRO A 41 9.88 3.36 10.59
CA PRO A 41 9.60 3.96 11.90
C PRO A 41 9.32 2.89 12.95
N ILE A 42 10.04 2.94 14.07
CA ILE A 42 9.87 2.02 15.21
C ILE A 42 9.05 2.68 16.34
N GLY A 43 8.48 1.84 17.21
CA GLY A 43 7.85 2.30 18.44
C GLY A 43 8.88 2.46 19.56
N PHE A 44 8.63 3.39 20.50
CA PHE A 44 9.52 3.64 21.63
C PHE A 44 9.27 2.73 22.85
N SER A 45 8.18 1.97 22.83
CA SER A 45 7.79 1.11 23.94
C SER A 45 8.34 -0.31 23.75
N ASN A 46 8.76 -0.96 24.84
CA ASN A 46 9.14 -2.38 24.85
C ASN A 46 7.99 -3.32 24.43
N ARG A 47 6.74 -2.81 24.40
CA ARG A 47 5.57 -3.53 23.91
C ARG A 47 5.13 -3.06 22.51
N ALA A 48 5.99 -2.33 21.80
CA ALA A 48 5.68 -1.88 20.45
C ALA A 48 5.64 -3.07 19.49
N TYR A 49 4.71 -3.00 18.54
CA TYR A 49 4.70 -3.96 17.44
C TYR A 49 5.92 -3.76 16.54
N ASP A 50 6.46 -4.85 16.04
CA ASP A 50 7.43 -4.81 14.94
C ASP A 50 6.78 -4.11 13.72
N PRO A 51 7.46 -3.12 13.11
CA PRO A 51 7.00 -2.46 11.89
C PRO A 51 6.62 -3.44 10.77
N ILE A 52 7.35 -4.53 10.62
CA ILE A 52 7.08 -5.57 9.63
C ILE A 52 5.71 -6.22 9.90
N ASN A 53 5.41 -6.55 11.14
CA ASN A 53 4.11 -7.12 11.53
C ASN A 53 2.97 -6.13 11.31
N ILE A 54 3.22 -4.82 11.50
CA ILE A 54 2.22 -3.79 11.19
C ILE A 54 1.95 -3.75 9.69
N ILE A 55 2.99 -3.77 8.85
CA ILE A 55 2.85 -3.72 7.39
C ILE A 55 2.18 -4.99 6.87
N GLN A 56 2.59 -6.17 7.31
CA GLN A 56 1.96 -7.43 6.92
C GLN A 56 0.48 -7.48 7.33
N GLY A 57 0.17 -7.06 8.56
CA GLY A 57 -1.22 -6.96 9.03
C GLY A 57 -2.04 -5.95 8.22
N PHE A 58 -1.45 -4.87 7.76
CA PHE A 58 -2.08 -3.89 6.88
C PHE A 58 -2.36 -4.46 5.48
N TRP A 59 -1.40 -5.17 4.88
CA TRP A 59 -1.62 -5.88 3.62
C TRP A 59 -2.73 -6.90 3.75
N LEU A 60 -2.68 -7.73 4.81
CA LEU A 60 -3.72 -8.70 5.09
C LEU A 60 -5.10 -8.05 5.16
N ALA A 61 -5.23 -6.91 5.85
CA ALA A 61 -6.47 -6.16 5.94
C ALA A 61 -6.96 -5.70 4.55
N ILE A 62 -6.09 -5.15 3.71
CA ILE A 62 -6.43 -4.73 2.35
C ILE A 62 -6.90 -5.92 1.51
N PHE A 63 -6.17 -7.03 1.52
CA PHE A 63 -6.49 -8.20 0.71
C PHE A 63 -7.76 -8.94 1.19
N THR A 64 -8.15 -8.77 2.45
CA THR A 64 -9.44 -9.25 2.98
C THR A 64 -10.60 -8.27 2.75
N GLY A 65 -10.36 -7.14 2.05
CA GLY A 65 -11.39 -6.18 1.67
C GLY A 65 -11.61 -5.03 2.65
N ALA A 66 -10.70 -4.81 3.58
CA ALA A 66 -10.79 -3.68 4.51
C ALA A 66 -10.66 -2.34 3.76
N SER A 67 -11.63 -1.45 3.93
CA SER A 67 -11.62 -0.08 3.41
C SER A 67 -11.33 0.99 4.47
N ARG A 68 -11.23 0.58 5.74
CA ARG A 68 -10.94 1.44 6.91
C ARG A 68 -10.13 0.65 7.93
N TYR A 69 -9.34 1.34 8.74
CA TYR A 69 -8.55 0.68 9.80
C TYR A 69 -9.40 -0.12 10.80
N ILE A 70 -10.63 0.32 11.09
CA ILE A 70 -11.53 -0.41 11.99
C ILE A 70 -11.84 -1.83 11.49
N HIS A 71 -11.86 -2.05 10.16
CA HIS A 71 -12.11 -3.37 9.60
C HIS A 71 -10.96 -4.35 9.89
N ALA A 72 -9.74 -3.85 10.07
CA ALA A 72 -8.60 -4.68 10.46
C ALA A 72 -8.72 -5.23 11.88
N ASP A 73 -9.52 -4.59 12.75
CA ASP A 73 -9.73 -5.08 14.12
C ASP A 73 -10.44 -6.44 14.14
N TRP A 74 -11.26 -6.76 13.14
CA TRP A 74 -11.92 -8.07 13.04
C TRP A 74 -10.94 -9.21 12.81
N LEU A 75 -9.85 -8.96 12.08
CA LEU A 75 -8.81 -9.96 11.79
C LEU A 75 -8.01 -10.34 13.04
N ARG A 76 -8.02 -9.51 14.08
CA ARG A 76 -7.30 -9.77 15.33
C ARG A 76 -7.80 -11.00 16.09
N TYR A 77 -8.99 -11.46 15.79
CA TYR A 77 -9.60 -12.64 16.39
C TYR A 77 -9.43 -13.91 15.54
N ASP A 78 -8.88 -13.76 14.32
CA ASP A 78 -8.62 -14.90 13.43
C ASP A 78 -7.24 -15.51 13.72
N THR A 79 -7.21 -16.50 14.60
CA THR A 79 -5.99 -17.21 14.99
C THR A 79 -5.39 -18.03 13.84
N THR A 80 -6.20 -18.40 12.84
CA THR A 80 -5.70 -19.12 11.66
C THR A 80 -4.86 -18.18 10.79
N LEU A 81 -5.31 -16.96 10.55
CA LEU A 81 -4.52 -15.96 9.85
C LEU A 81 -3.24 -15.62 10.60
N GLN A 82 -3.30 -15.48 11.92
CA GLN A 82 -2.10 -15.24 12.74
C GLN A 82 -1.09 -16.37 12.57
N THR A 83 -1.54 -17.61 12.55
CA THR A 83 -0.68 -18.79 12.32
C THR A 83 -0.09 -18.78 10.90
N ILE A 84 -0.87 -18.48 9.87
CA ILE A 84 -0.42 -18.44 8.46
C ILE A 84 0.67 -17.38 8.26
N PHE A 85 0.52 -16.21 8.88
CA PHE A 85 1.44 -15.09 8.74
C PHE A 85 2.56 -15.05 9.79
N GLU A 86 2.55 -16.01 10.71
CA GLU A 86 3.54 -16.09 11.80
C GLU A 86 3.59 -14.82 12.65
N ILE A 87 2.41 -14.24 12.91
CA ILE A 87 2.23 -13.01 13.70
C ILE A 87 1.44 -13.37 14.97
N ASP A 88 2.06 -13.24 16.14
CA ASP A 88 1.42 -13.56 17.42
C ASP A 88 0.14 -12.75 17.66
N LYS A 89 0.14 -11.50 17.25
CA LYS A 89 -0.99 -10.60 17.43
C LYS A 89 -1.06 -9.54 16.33
N LEU A 90 -2.19 -9.51 15.61
CA LEU A 90 -2.43 -8.46 14.62
C LEU A 90 -2.68 -7.10 15.29
N PRO A 91 -2.16 -6.01 14.69
CA PRO A 91 -2.31 -4.65 15.20
C PRO A 91 -3.77 -4.18 15.23
N SER A 92 -4.08 -3.27 16.15
CA SER A 92 -5.38 -2.58 16.18
C SER A 92 -5.41 -1.39 15.22
N GLN A 93 -6.62 -0.90 14.91
CA GLN A 93 -6.81 0.30 14.10
C GLN A 93 -5.96 1.49 14.56
N SER A 94 -5.87 1.71 15.86
CA SER A 94 -5.08 2.81 16.44
C SER A 94 -3.57 2.60 16.27
N THR A 95 -3.10 1.37 16.16
CA THR A 95 -1.69 1.05 15.89
C THR A 95 -1.34 1.41 14.45
N TYR A 96 -2.18 1.06 13.47
CA TYR A 96 -1.98 1.47 12.08
C TYR A 96 -1.95 2.99 11.94
N SER A 97 -2.95 3.69 12.53
CA SER A 97 -2.98 5.15 12.50
C SER A 97 -1.69 5.76 13.07
N ARG A 98 -1.27 5.35 14.28
CA ARG A 98 -0.04 5.85 14.89
C ARG A 98 1.23 5.50 14.10
N PHE A 99 1.27 4.35 13.46
CA PHE A 99 2.40 3.94 12.64
C PHE A 99 2.54 4.82 11.39
N PHE A 100 1.47 4.98 10.62
CA PHE A 100 1.51 5.78 9.40
C PHE A 100 1.67 7.28 9.65
N HIS A 101 1.27 7.80 10.80
CA HIS A 101 1.56 9.19 11.20
C HIS A 101 3.05 9.48 11.46
N LYS A 102 3.90 8.47 11.53
CA LYS A 102 5.36 8.67 11.66
C LYS A 102 6.06 8.89 10.32
N PHE A 103 5.35 8.71 9.21
CA PHE A 103 5.89 8.98 7.89
C PHE A 103 5.66 10.46 7.55
N ASN A 104 6.74 11.17 7.35
CA ASN A 104 6.78 12.52 6.80
C ASN A 104 7.45 12.51 5.43
N ILE A 105 7.59 13.66 4.79
CA ILE A 105 8.20 13.79 3.44
C ILE A 105 9.62 13.24 3.44
N GLU A 106 10.45 13.56 4.45
CA GLU A 106 11.84 13.10 4.52
C GLU A 106 11.90 11.58 4.65
N LYS A 107 11.08 11.00 5.53
CA LYS A 107 11.02 9.54 5.72
C LYS A 107 10.50 8.82 4.47
N ASN A 108 9.54 9.39 3.79
CA ASN A 108 9.04 8.86 2.53
C ASN A 108 10.12 8.87 1.44
N SER A 109 10.86 9.99 1.30
CA SER A 109 11.95 10.12 0.35
C SER A 109 13.14 9.20 0.63
N GLU A 110 13.34 8.81 1.91
CA GLU A 110 14.36 7.84 2.31
C GLU A 110 13.95 6.39 1.94
N ILE A 111 12.68 6.02 2.16
CA ILE A 111 12.24 4.62 2.14
C ILE A 111 11.71 4.20 0.76
N PHE A 112 10.78 4.98 0.18
CA PHE A 112 10.02 4.52 -0.98
C PHE A 112 10.88 4.34 -2.25
N PRO A 113 11.85 5.20 -2.59
CA PRO A 113 12.68 5.00 -3.78
C PRO A 113 13.47 3.68 -3.72
N ILE A 114 13.97 3.31 -2.54
CA ILE A 114 14.72 2.05 -2.35
C ILE A 114 13.81 0.85 -2.60
N LEU A 115 12.62 0.85 -2.02
CA LEU A 115 11.66 -0.24 -2.20
C LEU A 115 11.16 -0.34 -3.65
N GLN A 116 10.85 0.80 -4.28
CA GLN A 116 10.43 0.84 -5.67
C GLN A 116 11.50 0.28 -6.61
N GLN A 117 12.76 0.68 -6.45
CA GLN A 117 13.86 0.13 -7.24
C GLN A 117 13.99 -1.38 -7.07
N LYS A 118 13.88 -1.89 -5.86
CA LYS A 118 13.94 -3.33 -5.59
C LYS A 118 12.79 -4.09 -6.26
N PHE A 119 11.56 -3.56 -6.22
CA PHE A 119 10.43 -4.17 -6.91
C PHE A 119 10.58 -4.13 -8.44
N LEU A 120 11.01 -2.99 -8.98
CA LEU A 120 11.19 -2.84 -10.42
C LEU A 120 12.35 -3.68 -10.96
N SER A 121 13.43 -3.84 -10.19
CA SER A 121 14.57 -4.68 -10.59
C SER A 121 14.20 -6.15 -10.78
N GLN A 122 13.20 -6.63 -10.06
CA GLN A 122 12.71 -8.01 -10.17
C GLN A 122 11.85 -8.26 -11.43
N LEU A 123 11.44 -7.20 -12.13
CA LEU A 123 10.62 -7.34 -13.33
C LEU A 123 11.48 -7.77 -14.53
N ASP A 124 11.18 -8.91 -15.09
CA ASP A 124 11.73 -9.37 -16.37
C ASP A 124 10.80 -8.95 -17.52
N VAL A 125 10.90 -7.67 -17.88
CA VAL A 125 10.11 -7.08 -18.98
C VAL A 125 11.01 -6.26 -19.88
N GLY A 126 10.67 -6.22 -21.18
CA GLY A 126 11.35 -5.39 -22.19
C GLY A 126 11.21 -3.89 -21.92
N PRO A 127 11.40 -3.02 -22.91
CA PRO A 127 11.23 -1.60 -22.72
C PRO A 127 9.86 -1.28 -22.15
N LEU A 128 9.85 -0.46 -21.07
CA LEU A 128 8.63 -0.13 -20.35
C LEU A 128 7.79 0.89 -21.11
N THR A 129 6.48 0.74 -21.05
CA THR A 129 5.51 1.79 -21.38
C THR A 129 4.98 2.35 -20.07
N ILE A 130 5.12 3.65 -19.89
CA ILE A 130 4.67 4.38 -18.70
C ILE A 130 3.43 5.18 -19.05
N ASP A 131 2.34 4.88 -18.37
CA ASP A 131 1.07 5.62 -18.45
C ASP A 131 0.98 6.61 -17.31
N LEU A 132 0.83 7.90 -17.62
CA LEU A 132 0.69 8.96 -16.64
C LEU A 132 -0.77 9.42 -16.57
N ASP A 133 -1.35 9.33 -15.39
CA ASP A 133 -2.72 9.79 -15.17
C ASP A 133 -2.85 10.54 -13.84
N SER A 134 -3.83 11.42 -13.78
CA SER A 134 -4.19 12.11 -12.56
C SER A 134 -5.66 11.91 -12.25
N THR A 135 -5.97 11.77 -10.98
CA THR A 135 -7.36 11.55 -10.53
C THR A 135 -7.73 12.50 -9.40
N VAL A 136 -9.02 12.63 -9.13
CA VAL A 136 -9.51 13.47 -8.04
C VAL A 136 -10.07 12.60 -6.93
N ILE A 137 -9.51 12.73 -5.72
CA ILE A 137 -9.98 12.04 -4.53
C ILE A 137 -10.69 13.06 -3.62
N THR A 138 -12.02 13.03 -3.62
CA THR A 138 -12.83 13.90 -2.75
C THR A 138 -12.58 13.60 -1.28
N ARG A 139 -12.48 14.67 -0.47
CA ARG A 139 -12.33 14.58 0.98
C ARG A 139 -13.53 15.19 1.70
N TYR A 140 -13.91 14.60 2.81
CA TYR A 140 -15.04 15.01 3.64
C TYR A 140 -14.60 15.62 4.99
N GLY A 141 -13.33 15.96 5.13
CA GLY A 141 -12.74 16.55 6.32
C GLY A 141 -11.57 17.46 5.95
N GLU A 142 -10.86 17.91 6.96
CA GLU A 142 -9.67 18.79 6.84
C GLU A 142 -8.39 17.99 6.87
N GLN A 143 -8.24 17.07 5.90
CA GLN A 143 -7.01 16.31 5.75
C GLN A 143 -5.89 17.23 5.25
N GLU A 144 -4.66 16.96 5.70
CA GLU A 144 -3.47 17.66 5.28
C GLU A 144 -3.36 17.72 3.74
N GLY A 145 -3.10 18.90 3.19
CA GLY A 145 -2.99 19.12 1.74
C GLY A 145 -4.32 19.08 0.96
N ALA A 146 -5.46 18.74 1.59
CA ALA A 146 -6.74 18.78 0.91
C ALA A 146 -7.22 20.21 0.72
N LYS A 147 -7.49 20.61 -0.52
CA LYS A 147 -7.98 21.95 -0.88
C LYS A 147 -9.11 21.86 -1.89
N LYS A 148 -9.90 22.94 -1.95
CA LYS A 148 -10.90 23.09 -3.01
C LYS A 148 -10.21 23.35 -4.33
N GLY A 149 -10.63 22.64 -5.38
CA GLY A 149 -10.11 22.75 -6.72
C GLY A 149 -11.06 22.10 -7.72
N TYR A 150 -10.56 21.72 -8.89
CA TYR A 150 -11.34 20.99 -9.87
C TYR A 150 -11.78 19.63 -9.32
N ASN A 151 -13.07 19.48 -9.12
CA ASN A 151 -13.71 18.25 -8.66
C ASN A 151 -15.04 18.06 -9.36
N PRO A 152 -15.08 17.38 -10.50
CA PRO A 152 -16.29 17.25 -11.31
C PRO A 152 -17.37 16.41 -10.64
N LYS A 153 -16.98 15.47 -9.75
CA LYS A 153 -17.93 14.60 -9.03
C LYS A 153 -18.57 15.29 -7.84
N LYS A 154 -17.86 16.22 -7.17
CA LYS A 154 -18.32 16.92 -5.97
C LYS A 154 -17.78 18.35 -5.96
N PRO A 155 -18.35 19.27 -6.78
CA PRO A 155 -17.91 20.66 -6.85
C PRO A 155 -17.90 21.33 -5.47
N GLY A 156 -16.88 22.14 -5.22
CA GLY A 156 -16.72 22.89 -3.95
C GLY A 156 -16.25 22.09 -2.74
N ARG A 157 -16.06 20.77 -2.86
CA ARG A 157 -15.47 19.94 -1.80
C ARG A 157 -13.95 19.97 -1.84
N ASN A 158 -13.34 19.83 -0.67
CA ASN A 158 -11.90 19.58 -0.57
C ASN A 158 -11.55 18.26 -1.27
N SER A 159 -10.40 18.22 -1.91
CA SER A 159 -9.91 17.04 -2.62
C SER A 159 -8.38 16.98 -2.59
N HIS A 160 -7.85 15.83 -2.94
CA HIS A 160 -6.49 15.66 -3.43
C HIS A 160 -6.53 15.36 -4.93
N HIS A 161 -5.46 15.72 -5.63
CA HIS A 161 -5.30 15.49 -7.06
C HIS A 161 -3.98 14.74 -7.33
N PRO A 162 -3.89 13.45 -6.92
CA PRO A 162 -2.69 12.67 -7.15
C PRO A 162 -2.40 12.52 -8.64
N ILE A 163 -1.10 12.42 -8.96
CA ILE A 163 -0.60 11.95 -10.25
C ILE A 163 0.07 10.59 -10.03
N ILE A 164 -0.14 9.68 -10.97
CA ILE A 164 0.31 8.29 -10.87
C ILE A 164 0.96 7.90 -12.18
N ALA A 165 2.10 7.23 -12.10
CA ALA A 165 2.76 6.59 -13.24
C ALA A 165 2.57 5.07 -13.14
N PHE A 166 1.93 4.47 -14.15
CA PHE A 166 1.74 3.04 -14.25
C PHE A 166 2.69 2.42 -15.27
N ILE A 167 3.14 1.21 -15.00
CA ILE A 167 3.83 0.37 -15.98
C ILE A 167 2.78 -0.48 -16.68
N ASP A 168 2.56 -0.23 -17.98
CA ASP A 168 1.49 -0.87 -18.75
C ASP A 168 1.61 -2.40 -18.76
N GLN A 169 2.82 -2.95 -18.92
CA GLN A 169 3.05 -4.38 -19.01
C GLN A 169 2.67 -5.15 -17.74
N THR A 170 2.87 -4.55 -16.57
CA THR A 170 2.69 -5.22 -15.27
C THR A 170 1.54 -4.67 -14.45
N LYS A 171 0.98 -3.52 -14.86
CA LYS A 171 -0.02 -2.75 -14.10
C LYS A 171 0.48 -2.31 -12.71
N MET A 172 1.80 -2.28 -12.52
CA MET A 172 2.40 -1.78 -11.29
C MET A 172 2.52 -0.25 -11.32
N ILE A 173 2.48 0.35 -10.15
CA ILE A 173 2.75 1.77 -9.97
C ILE A 173 4.27 1.96 -9.92
N ALA A 174 4.81 2.73 -10.85
CA ALA A 174 6.21 3.13 -10.86
C ALA A 174 6.46 4.30 -9.91
N ASN A 175 5.55 5.29 -9.88
CA ASN A 175 5.64 6.46 -9.01
C ASN A 175 4.26 7.06 -8.73
N THR A 176 4.12 7.77 -7.63
CA THR A 176 2.90 8.53 -7.30
C THR A 176 3.20 9.73 -6.42
N TRP A 177 2.63 10.88 -6.77
CA TRP A 177 2.63 12.06 -5.91
C TRP A 177 1.23 12.40 -5.45
N MET A 178 1.04 12.55 -4.15
CA MET A 178 -0.19 13.07 -3.56
C MET A 178 -0.15 14.60 -3.62
N ARG A 179 -0.89 15.19 -4.56
CA ARG A 179 -0.96 16.64 -4.75
C ARG A 179 -2.23 17.23 -4.15
N SER A 180 -2.18 18.53 -3.82
CA SER A 180 -3.35 19.27 -3.34
C SER A 180 -4.44 19.34 -4.40
N GLY A 181 -5.71 19.40 -3.97
CA GLY A 181 -6.88 19.45 -4.86
C GLY A 181 -6.97 20.67 -5.79
N ASN A 182 -6.26 21.76 -5.47
CA ASN A 182 -6.16 22.94 -6.32
C ASN A 182 -4.97 22.89 -7.30
N THR A 183 -4.28 21.76 -7.40
CA THR A 183 -3.17 21.56 -8.35
C THR A 183 -3.74 21.20 -9.73
N SER A 184 -3.26 21.87 -10.79
CA SER A 184 -3.61 21.46 -12.15
C SER A 184 -2.89 20.16 -12.55
N SER A 185 -3.43 19.44 -13.54
CA SER A 185 -2.84 18.17 -14.01
C SER A 185 -1.40 18.34 -14.50
N LEU A 186 -1.08 19.49 -15.11
CA LEU A 186 0.24 19.77 -15.68
C LEU A 186 1.24 20.36 -14.68
N ASN A 187 0.80 20.74 -13.48
CA ASN A 187 1.70 21.37 -12.51
C ASN A 187 2.74 20.36 -12.01
N ASN A 188 4.03 20.74 -12.11
CA ASN A 188 5.19 19.92 -11.75
C ASN A 188 5.25 18.56 -12.50
N TYR A 189 4.64 18.48 -13.69
CA TYR A 189 4.64 17.28 -14.51
C TYR A 189 6.04 16.82 -14.88
N ASP A 190 6.90 17.76 -15.32
CA ASP A 190 8.29 17.46 -15.71
C ASP A 190 9.10 16.91 -14.52
N ALA A 191 8.94 17.51 -13.33
CA ALA A 191 9.62 17.04 -12.13
C ALA A 191 9.17 15.63 -11.73
N PHE A 192 7.87 15.36 -11.81
CA PHE A 192 7.33 14.02 -11.56
C PHE A 192 7.83 12.99 -12.58
N LEU A 193 7.88 13.38 -13.86
CA LEU A 193 8.35 12.51 -14.94
C LEU A 193 9.83 12.19 -14.79
N ASN A 194 10.67 13.20 -14.48
CA ASN A 194 12.10 13.00 -14.24
C ASN A 194 12.34 12.08 -13.05
N GLU A 195 11.66 12.30 -11.92
CA GLU A 195 11.75 11.39 -10.77
C GLU A 195 11.31 9.97 -11.14
N THR A 196 10.25 9.83 -11.93
CA THR A 196 9.79 8.53 -12.42
C THR A 196 10.84 7.84 -13.28
N PHE A 197 11.55 8.59 -14.13
CA PHE A 197 12.64 8.07 -14.94
C PHE A 197 13.85 7.66 -14.10
N ASP A 198 14.22 8.45 -13.10
CA ASP A 198 15.34 8.13 -12.22
C ASP A 198 15.10 6.83 -11.45
N ILE A 199 13.85 6.55 -11.10
CA ILE A 199 13.45 5.28 -10.47
C ILE A 199 13.43 4.15 -11.51
N CYS A 200 12.75 4.33 -12.64
CA CYS A 200 12.53 3.26 -13.62
C CYS A 200 13.77 2.97 -14.46
N LEU A 201 14.57 4.00 -14.80
CA LEU A 201 15.72 3.89 -15.71
C LEU A 201 16.97 3.32 -15.06
N LYS A 202 17.04 3.26 -13.73
CA LYS A 202 18.21 2.72 -13.04
C LYS A 202 18.54 1.30 -13.52
N ASP A 203 17.50 0.49 -13.74
CA ASP A 203 17.63 -0.91 -14.13
C ASP A 203 16.79 -1.27 -15.37
N LYS A 204 16.03 -0.34 -15.94
CA LYS A 204 15.08 -0.59 -17.04
C LYS A 204 15.14 0.49 -18.12
N LYS A 205 14.73 0.10 -19.31
CA LYS A 205 14.64 1.00 -20.46
C LYS A 205 13.18 1.45 -20.62
N VAL A 206 12.93 2.74 -20.66
CA VAL A 206 11.60 3.28 -21.03
C VAL A 206 11.54 3.46 -22.55
N GLY A 207 10.55 2.85 -23.18
CA GLY A 207 10.33 2.93 -24.63
C GLY A 207 9.25 3.93 -25.02
N LEU A 208 8.25 4.13 -24.17
CA LEU A 208 7.10 4.98 -24.45
C LEU A 208 6.56 5.60 -23.15
N VAL A 209 6.10 6.86 -23.24
CA VAL A 209 5.31 7.55 -22.21
C VAL A 209 4.01 8.01 -22.85
N ARG A 210 2.87 7.75 -22.18
CA ARG A 210 1.52 8.16 -22.61
C ARG A 210 0.84 8.97 -21.54
#